data_ca3e2e01d08ef791f2c5474ca7d499a9
#
_entry.id   ca3e2e01d08ef791f2c5474ca7d499a9
#
_cell.length_a   1.000
_cell.length_b   1.000
_cell.length_c   1.000
_cell.angle_alpha   90.00
_cell.angle_beta   90.00
_cell.angle_gamma   90.00
#
_symmetry.space_group_name_H-M   'P 1'
#
loop_
_entity.id
_entity.type
_entity.pdbx_description
1 polymer ?
#
loop_
_entity_poly.entity_id
_entity_poly.type
_entity_poly.pdbx_seq_one_letter_code
_entity_poly.pdbx_strand_id
1 'polypeptide(L)'
;PWLAGLSALCLLAGLYLAFSTDGDYQQGNTVRIMYVHVPAAWLSMMCYTVMALSAIGTLVWRHPLADVSHKSAAPIGAAFTLIALITGSLWGKPMWGTWWVWDARLTSVFILFLMYLGLIAFNKRWTTRQRRRVSVRC
;
A
#
# COMPACT_ATOMS: atom_id res chain seq x y z
N PRO A 1 18.49 13.38 -4.58
CA PRO A 1 19.37 12.39 -3.92
C PRO A 1 19.31 12.49 -2.39
N TRP A 2 19.35 13.70 -1.80
CA TRP A 2 19.37 13.90 -0.34
C TRP A 2 18.14 13.33 0.40
N LEU A 3 16.94 13.55 -0.14
CA LEU A 3 15.70 13.02 0.44
C LEU A 3 15.67 11.49 0.43
N ALA A 4 16.13 10.87 -0.64
CA ALA A 4 16.23 9.41 -0.73
C ALA A 4 17.22 8.84 0.29
N GLY A 5 18.39 9.50 0.46
CA GLY A 5 19.37 9.11 1.47
C GLY A 5 18.83 9.24 2.89
N LEU A 6 18.18 10.37 3.22
CA LEU A 6 17.54 10.58 4.51
C LEU A 6 16.43 9.56 4.79
N SER A 7 15.57 9.30 3.80
CA SER A 7 14.50 8.30 3.93
C SER A 7 15.06 6.89 4.17
N ALA A 8 16.11 6.51 3.44
CA ALA A 8 16.76 5.21 3.63
C ALA A 8 17.36 5.10 5.04
N LEU A 9 18.03 6.14 5.51
CA LEU A 9 18.64 6.17 6.84
C LEU A 9 17.58 6.08 7.94
N CYS A 10 16.47 6.82 7.83
CA CYS A 10 15.35 6.75 8.77
C CYS A 10 14.70 5.37 8.78
N LEU A 11 14.54 4.74 7.61
CA LEU A 11 13.98 3.40 7.50
C LEU A 11 14.90 2.35 8.15
N LEU A 12 16.20 2.41 7.90
CA LEU A 12 17.17 1.49 8.50
C LEU A 12 17.23 1.66 10.02
N ALA A 13 17.28 2.91 10.51
CA ALA A 13 17.24 3.19 11.93
C ALA A 13 15.93 2.71 12.58
N GLY A 14 14.79 2.97 11.94
CA GLY A 14 13.49 2.51 12.42
C GLY A 14 13.37 0.99 12.48
N LEU A 15 13.84 0.28 11.45
CA LEU A 15 13.89 -1.18 11.45
C LEU A 15 14.83 -1.72 12.53
N TYR A 16 16.02 -1.16 12.66
CA TYR A 16 16.97 -1.54 13.72
C TYR A 16 16.33 -1.40 15.11
N LEU A 17 15.71 -0.26 15.41
CA LEU A 17 15.02 -0.03 16.69
C LEU A 17 13.84 -1.01 16.88
N ALA A 18 13.03 -1.26 15.85
CA ALA A 18 11.91 -2.19 15.90
C ALA A 18 12.33 -3.62 16.26
N PHE A 19 13.47 -4.09 15.73
CA PHE A 19 13.97 -5.43 16.02
C PHE A 19 14.83 -5.52 17.28
N SER A 20 15.39 -4.43 17.78
CA SER A 20 16.17 -4.38 19.01
C SER A 20 15.33 -4.09 20.27
N THR A 21 14.07 -3.70 20.12
CA THR A 21 13.16 -3.45 21.24
C THR A 21 12.82 -4.77 21.94
N ASP A 22 12.75 -4.73 23.27
CA ASP A 22 12.32 -5.86 24.09
C ASP A 22 10.85 -6.22 23.81
N GLY A 23 10.50 -7.49 24.03
CA GLY A 23 9.13 -7.98 23.87
C GLY A 23 8.17 -7.32 24.85
N ASP A 24 6.94 -7.06 24.39
CA ASP A 24 5.86 -6.54 25.24
C ASP A 24 5.34 -7.62 26.20
N TYR A 25 4.87 -7.21 27.39
CA TYR A 25 4.37 -8.12 28.41
C TYR A 25 3.10 -8.89 27.97
N GLN A 26 2.30 -8.35 27.06
CA GLN A 26 1.08 -9.01 26.54
C GLN A 26 1.33 -9.79 25.24
N GLN A 27 2.17 -9.25 24.33
CA GLN A 27 2.36 -9.79 22.99
C GLN A 27 3.72 -10.50 22.81
N GLY A 28 4.61 -10.41 23.80
CA GLY A 28 5.96 -10.96 23.69
C GLY A 28 6.70 -10.36 22.47
N ASN A 29 7.45 -11.19 21.76
CA ASN A 29 8.20 -10.77 20.58
C ASN A 29 7.31 -10.43 19.35
N THR A 30 6.03 -10.76 19.39
CA THR A 30 5.08 -10.53 18.29
C THR A 30 4.81 -9.03 18.08
N VAL A 31 5.01 -8.20 19.12
CA VAL A 31 4.89 -6.74 19.03
C VAL A 31 5.78 -6.14 17.94
N ARG A 32 6.92 -6.78 17.65
CA ARG A 32 7.86 -6.31 16.60
C ARG A 32 7.20 -6.27 15.21
N ILE A 33 6.26 -7.15 14.94
CA ILE A 33 5.49 -7.16 13.68
C ILE A 33 4.65 -5.90 13.56
N MET A 34 4.11 -5.39 14.67
CA MET A 34 3.27 -4.19 14.67
C MET A 34 4.03 -2.93 14.25
N TYR A 35 5.32 -2.82 14.52
CA TYR A 35 6.14 -1.69 14.08
C TYR A 35 6.25 -1.58 12.55
N VAL A 36 6.08 -2.68 11.82
CA VAL A 36 6.01 -2.68 10.36
C VAL A 36 4.55 -2.63 9.88
N HIS A 37 3.66 -3.38 10.53
CA HIS A 37 2.26 -3.48 10.15
C HIS A 37 1.53 -2.15 10.22
N VAL A 38 1.64 -1.44 11.33
CA VAL A 38 0.89 -0.19 11.57
C VAL A 38 1.27 0.91 10.56
N PRO A 39 2.55 1.23 10.32
CA PRO A 39 2.92 2.18 9.27
C PRO A 39 2.47 1.74 7.87
N ALA A 40 2.58 0.45 7.54
CA ALA A 40 2.15 -0.06 6.24
C ALA A 40 0.64 0.09 6.03
N ALA A 41 -0.17 -0.19 7.04
CA ALA A 41 -1.62 0.00 7.01
C ALA A 41 -1.99 1.48 6.83
N TRP A 42 -1.35 2.39 7.58
CA TRP A 42 -1.56 3.83 7.44
C TRP A 42 -1.18 4.36 6.06
N LEU A 43 -0.04 3.95 5.51
CA LEU A 43 0.41 4.34 4.17
C LEU A 43 -0.50 3.79 3.08
N SER A 44 -1.03 2.58 3.25
CA SER A 44 -2.05 2.01 2.35
C SER A 44 -3.31 2.88 2.32
N MET A 45 -3.84 3.27 3.48
CA MET A 45 -5.02 4.15 3.58
C MET A 45 -4.75 5.55 3.03
N MET A 46 -3.56 6.10 3.28
CA MET A 46 -3.15 7.40 2.74
C MET A 46 -3.09 7.37 1.21
N CYS A 47 -2.51 6.33 0.60
CA CYS A 47 -2.51 6.16 -0.85
C CYS A 47 -3.94 6.07 -1.40
N TYR A 48 -4.84 5.35 -0.75
CA TYR A 48 -6.24 5.29 -1.12
C TYR A 48 -6.90 6.67 -1.11
N THR A 49 -6.67 7.45 -0.04
CA THR A 49 -7.20 8.81 0.09
C THR A 49 -6.66 9.73 -1.01
N VAL A 50 -5.36 9.69 -1.28
CA VAL A 50 -4.75 10.45 -2.38
C VAL A 50 -5.37 10.07 -3.72
N MET A 51 -5.59 8.77 -3.96
CA MET A 51 -6.24 8.30 -5.20
C MET A 51 -7.68 8.77 -5.31
N ALA A 52 -8.46 8.72 -4.22
CA ALA A 52 -9.85 9.17 -4.22
C ALA A 52 -9.94 10.68 -4.50
N LEU A 53 -9.13 11.49 -3.83
CA LEU A 53 -9.07 12.94 -4.07
C LEU A 53 -8.59 13.27 -5.48
N SER A 54 -7.59 12.55 -5.98
CA SER A 54 -7.11 12.71 -7.35
C SER A 54 -8.15 12.30 -8.39
N ALA A 55 -8.93 11.25 -8.14
CA ALA A 55 -10.04 10.85 -9.01
C ALA A 55 -11.12 11.94 -9.08
N ILE A 56 -11.49 12.54 -7.96
CA ILE A 56 -12.40 13.70 -7.91
C ILE A 56 -11.82 14.87 -8.69
N GLY A 57 -10.53 15.19 -8.49
CA GLY A 57 -9.85 16.26 -9.22
C GLY A 57 -9.82 16.04 -10.73
N THR A 58 -9.68 14.80 -11.17
CA THR A 58 -9.72 14.44 -12.58
C THR A 58 -11.14 14.53 -13.15
N LEU A 59 -12.15 14.09 -12.41
CA LEU A 59 -13.54 14.09 -12.87
C LEU A 59 -14.14 15.50 -12.91
N VAL A 60 -13.89 16.31 -11.86
CA VAL A 60 -14.51 17.65 -11.71
C VAL A 60 -13.73 18.70 -12.50
N TRP A 61 -12.41 18.74 -12.32
CA TRP A 61 -11.56 19.81 -12.91
C TRP A 61 -10.75 19.35 -14.13
N ARG A 62 -10.78 18.05 -14.49
CA ARG A 62 -10.00 17.46 -15.58
C ARG A 62 -8.51 17.82 -15.53
N HIS A 63 -7.97 17.92 -14.31
CA HIS A 63 -6.61 18.38 -14.07
C HIS A 63 -5.59 17.27 -14.38
N PRO A 64 -4.60 17.48 -15.27
CA PRO A 64 -3.69 16.42 -15.73
C PRO A 64 -2.79 15.87 -14.60
N LEU A 65 -2.39 16.72 -13.64
CA LEU A 65 -1.59 16.26 -12.50
C LEU A 65 -2.39 15.32 -11.59
N ALA A 66 -3.70 15.47 -11.48
CA ALA A 66 -4.55 14.58 -10.71
C ALA A 66 -4.56 13.16 -11.31
N ASP A 67 -4.63 13.04 -12.64
CA ASP A 67 -4.55 11.74 -13.33
C ASP A 67 -3.18 11.06 -13.13
N VAL A 68 -2.10 11.82 -13.20
CA VAL A 68 -0.74 11.30 -12.92
C VAL A 68 -0.61 10.86 -11.47
N SER A 69 -1.07 11.66 -10.51
CA SER A 69 -1.06 11.34 -9.08
C SER A 69 -1.82 10.05 -8.78
N HIS A 70 -3.03 9.91 -9.32
CA HIS A 70 -3.87 8.72 -9.21
C HIS A 70 -3.14 7.45 -9.70
N LYS A 71 -2.53 7.52 -10.90
CA LYS A 71 -1.81 6.40 -11.50
C LYS A 71 -0.54 6.04 -10.74
N SER A 72 0.16 7.03 -10.19
CA SER A 72 1.41 6.82 -9.44
C SER A 72 1.17 6.28 -8.03
N ALA A 73 0.08 6.66 -7.38
CA ALA A 73 -0.27 6.20 -6.04
C ALA A 73 -0.71 4.72 -6.01
N ALA A 74 -1.31 4.21 -7.10
CA ALA A 74 -1.86 2.86 -7.15
C ALA A 74 -0.83 1.74 -6.87
N PRO A 75 0.35 1.67 -7.51
CA PRO A 75 1.33 0.62 -7.22
C PRO A 75 1.93 0.75 -5.82
N ILE A 76 2.08 1.97 -5.31
CA ILE A 76 2.59 2.22 -3.96
C ILE A 76 1.57 1.73 -2.93
N GLY A 77 0.29 2.08 -3.10
CA GLY A 77 -0.79 1.61 -2.25
C GLY A 77 -0.95 0.09 -2.27
N ALA A 78 -0.83 -0.56 -3.44
CA ALA A 78 -0.84 -2.01 -3.56
C ALA A 78 0.30 -2.67 -2.77
N ALA A 79 1.52 -2.12 -2.84
CA ALA A 79 2.67 -2.64 -2.11
C ALA A 79 2.48 -2.56 -0.60
N PHE A 80 2.05 -1.40 -0.07
CA PHE A 80 1.80 -1.24 1.36
C PHE A 80 0.62 -2.09 1.85
N THR A 81 -0.44 -2.25 1.04
CA THR A 81 -1.57 -3.12 1.37
C THR A 81 -1.13 -4.58 1.45
N LEU A 82 -0.27 -5.03 0.53
CA LEU A 82 0.29 -6.39 0.56
C LEU A 82 1.15 -6.60 1.82
N ILE A 83 2.02 -5.65 2.17
CA ILE A 83 2.82 -5.71 3.40
C ILE A 83 1.90 -5.78 4.63
N ALA A 84 0.85 -4.95 4.68
CA ALA A 84 -0.11 -4.96 5.77
C ALA A 84 -0.86 -6.31 5.88
N LEU A 85 -1.26 -6.92 4.76
CA LEU A 85 -1.91 -8.25 4.76
C LEU A 85 -0.97 -9.35 5.27
N ILE A 86 0.28 -9.38 4.79
CA ILE A 86 1.26 -10.38 5.21
C ILE A 86 1.59 -10.23 6.70
N THR A 87 1.92 -9.03 7.14
CA THR A 87 2.28 -8.76 8.53
C THR A 87 1.10 -8.94 9.48
N GLY A 88 -0.13 -8.61 9.04
CA GLY A 88 -1.36 -8.86 9.79
C GLY A 88 -1.63 -10.35 9.99
N SER A 89 -1.43 -11.17 8.95
CA SER A 89 -1.57 -12.64 9.05
C SER A 89 -0.49 -13.25 9.96
N LEU A 90 0.76 -12.78 9.85
CA LEU A 90 1.86 -13.23 10.71
C LEU A 90 1.62 -12.90 12.20
N TRP A 91 1.06 -11.73 12.47
CA TRP A 91 0.68 -11.35 13.84
C TRP A 91 -0.55 -12.11 14.32
N GLY A 92 -1.52 -12.36 13.43
CA GLY A 92 -2.76 -13.06 13.77
C GLY A 92 -2.54 -14.50 14.24
N LYS A 93 -1.56 -15.20 13.69
CA LYS A 93 -1.29 -16.61 14.04
C LYS A 93 -0.99 -16.83 15.54
N PRO A 94 -0.05 -16.12 16.18
CA PRO A 94 0.18 -16.25 17.61
C PRO A 94 -0.95 -15.66 18.48
N MET A 95 -1.67 -14.63 18.00
CA MET A 95 -2.70 -13.96 18.79
C MET A 95 -4.05 -14.66 18.76
N TRP A 96 -4.43 -15.26 17.63
CA TRP A 96 -5.74 -15.89 17.41
C TRP A 96 -5.67 -17.38 17.04
N GLY A 97 -4.48 -17.95 16.94
CA GLY A 97 -4.26 -19.36 16.58
C GLY A 97 -4.45 -19.68 15.09
N THR A 98 -4.84 -18.73 14.26
CA THR A 98 -5.08 -18.90 12.82
C THR A 98 -4.42 -17.80 11.99
N TRP A 99 -4.00 -18.12 10.75
CA TRP A 99 -3.39 -17.17 9.83
C TRP A 99 -4.39 -16.18 9.25
N TRP A 100 -5.65 -16.57 9.15
CA TRP A 100 -6.68 -15.78 8.51
C TRP A 100 -8.02 -15.96 9.22
N VAL A 101 -8.70 -14.86 9.42
CA VAL A 101 -10.08 -14.80 9.89
C VAL A 101 -10.87 -13.93 8.92
N TRP A 102 -12.04 -14.39 8.49
CA TRP A 102 -12.93 -13.62 7.63
C TRP A 102 -13.70 -12.56 8.43
N ASP A 103 -12.98 -11.71 9.10
CA ASP A 103 -13.54 -10.54 9.77
C ASP A 103 -13.61 -9.34 8.83
N ALA A 104 -14.31 -8.28 9.24
CA ALA A 104 -14.48 -7.08 8.42
C ALA A 104 -13.14 -6.38 8.10
N ARG A 105 -12.15 -6.45 8.99
CA ARG A 105 -10.84 -5.80 8.82
C ARG A 105 -10.02 -6.48 7.73
N LEU A 106 -9.75 -7.76 7.90
CA LEU A 106 -8.92 -8.53 6.96
C LEU A 106 -9.58 -8.61 5.58
N THR A 107 -10.90 -8.83 5.55
CA THR A 107 -11.66 -8.92 4.31
C THR A 107 -11.68 -7.59 3.55
N SER A 108 -11.90 -6.45 4.23
CA SER A 108 -11.91 -5.15 3.57
C SER A 108 -10.54 -4.75 3.01
N VAL A 109 -9.45 -5.02 3.74
CA VAL A 109 -8.09 -4.75 3.27
C VAL A 109 -7.72 -5.67 2.10
N PHE A 110 -8.18 -6.92 2.11
CA PHE A 110 -8.00 -7.85 0.99
C PHE A 110 -8.75 -7.38 -0.26
N ILE A 111 -10.01 -6.94 -0.12
CA ILE A 111 -10.78 -6.34 -1.22
C ILE A 111 -10.07 -5.08 -1.74
N LEU A 112 -9.59 -4.22 -0.87
CA LEU A 112 -8.83 -3.04 -1.25
C LEU A 112 -7.59 -3.41 -2.09
N PHE A 113 -6.86 -4.45 -1.70
CA PHE A 113 -5.73 -4.95 -2.47
C PHE A 113 -6.12 -5.40 -3.88
N LEU A 114 -7.22 -6.16 -4.01
CA LEU A 114 -7.75 -6.57 -5.31
C LEU A 114 -8.18 -5.37 -6.17
N MET A 115 -8.76 -4.35 -5.57
CA MET A 115 -9.10 -3.10 -6.26
C MET A 115 -7.85 -2.38 -6.79
N TYR A 116 -6.77 -2.31 -6.02
CA TYR A 116 -5.49 -1.76 -6.49
C TYR A 116 -4.95 -2.55 -7.70
N LEU A 117 -4.95 -3.88 -7.63
CA LEU A 117 -4.49 -4.72 -8.74
C LEU A 117 -5.35 -4.52 -9.99
N GLY A 118 -6.68 -4.47 -9.83
CA GLY A 118 -7.62 -4.21 -10.93
C GLY A 118 -7.34 -2.87 -11.60
N LEU A 119 -7.11 -1.83 -10.81
CA LEU A 119 -6.82 -0.49 -11.32
C LEU A 119 -5.48 -0.42 -12.07
N ILE A 120 -4.43 -1.05 -11.53
CA ILE A 120 -3.12 -1.13 -12.19
C ILE A 120 -3.23 -1.86 -13.53
N ALA A 121 -3.94 -2.99 -13.56
CA ALA A 121 -4.16 -3.77 -14.78
C ALA A 121 -4.96 -2.98 -15.83
N PHE A 122 -5.99 -2.26 -15.41
CA PHE A 122 -6.78 -1.39 -16.27
C PHE A 122 -5.94 -0.26 -16.88
N ASN A 123 -5.18 0.46 -16.07
CA ASN A 123 -4.32 1.55 -16.52
C ASN A 123 -3.27 1.06 -17.53
N LYS A 124 -2.66 -0.10 -17.28
CA LYS A 124 -1.68 -0.71 -18.20
C LYS A 124 -2.31 -1.04 -19.56
N ARG A 125 -3.50 -1.65 -19.57
CA ARG A 125 -4.21 -2.01 -20.80
C ARG A 125 -4.62 -0.77 -21.60
N TRP A 126 -5.08 0.27 -20.92
CA TRP A 126 -5.49 1.53 -21.56
C TRP A 126 -4.31 2.22 -22.25
N THR A 127 -3.18 2.36 -21.57
CA THR A 127 -1.97 2.96 -22.12
C THR A 127 -1.44 2.20 -23.33
N THR A 128 -1.46 0.86 -23.28
CA THR A 128 -1.03 0.02 -24.42
C THR A 128 -1.95 0.18 -25.63
N ARG A 129 -3.26 0.28 -25.42
CA ARG A 129 -4.23 0.51 -26.50
C ARG A 129 -4.03 1.88 -27.16
N GLN A 130 -3.77 2.91 -26.39
CA GLN A 130 -3.51 4.26 -26.92
C GLN A 130 -2.23 4.28 -27.78
N ARG A 131 -1.14 3.68 -27.30
CA ARG A 131 0.12 3.59 -28.06
C ARG A 131 -0.08 2.86 -29.39
N ARG A 132 -0.82 1.77 -29.43
CA ARG A 132 -1.12 1.04 -30.68
C ARG A 132 -1.93 1.89 -31.66
N ARG A 133 -2.90 2.68 -31.19
CA ARG A 133 -3.72 3.54 -32.06
C ARG A 133 -2.90 4.68 -32.71
N VAL A 134 -1.90 5.20 -32.00
CA VAL A 134 -1.00 6.24 -32.54
C VAL A 134 -0.04 5.62 -33.57
N SER A 135 0.51 4.46 -33.28
CA SER A 135 1.46 3.76 -34.18
C SER A 135 0.84 3.29 -35.50
N VAL A 136 -0.46 3.09 -35.59
CA VAL A 136 -1.17 2.68 -36.83
C VAL A 136 -1.58 3.90 -37.68
N ARG A 137 -1.50 5.12 -37.14
CA ARG A 137 -1.85 6.35 -37.86
C ARG A 137 -0.65 7.10 -38.49
N CYS A 138 0.58 6.64 -38.16
CA CYS A 138 1.82 7.08 -38.81
C CYS A 138 2.29 6.06 -39.84
#